data_6fac8457b9664b2029db6a23817aad9c
#
_entry.id   6fac8457b9664b2029db6a23817aad9c
#
_cell.length_a   1.000
_cell.length_b   1.000
_cell.length_c   1.000
_cell.angle_alpha   90.00
_cell.angle_beta   90.00
_cell.angle_gamma   90.00
#
_symmetry.space_group_name_H-M   'P 1'
#
loop_
_entity.id
_entity.type
_entity.pdbx_description
1 polymer ?
#
loop_
_entity_poly.entity_id
_entity_poly.type
_entity_poly.pdbx_seq_one_letter_code
_entity_poly.pdbx_strand_id
1 'polypeptide(L)'
;MIQTVNNLDFIPPVRMPSDIRTVCWEDWERLLQEITLHSSYEVLILDMGSGVDENFQLLDLCGKIYMPVLKDAVSVCKMTQFENLLRIWNKDKILEKTEKLHLPFHMDSISSESYVEQLVWSELGDHIRKLLRKERS
;
A
#
# COMPACT_ATOMS: atom_id res chain seq x y z
N MET A 1 -5.23 -17.32 -5.66
CA MET A 1 -5.91 -17.19 -6.98
C MET A 1 -6.01 -15.71 -7.30
N ILE A 2 -5.52 -15.27 -8.46
CA ILE A 2 -5.65 -13.87 -8.92
C ILE A 2 -7.11 -13.60 -9.30
N GLN A 3 -7.63 -12.45 -8.93
CA GLN A 3 -8.97 -11.97 -9.29
C GLN A 3 -8.85 -10.69 -10.09
N THR A 4 -9.78 -10.44 -11.00
CA THR A 4 -9.79 -9.24 -11.85
C THR A 4 -11.07 -8.44 -11.64
N VAL A 5 -10.93 -7.15 -11.39
CA VAL A 5 -12.04 -6.19 -11.31
C VAL A 5 -11.67 -4.95 -12.10
N ASN A 6 -12.47 -4.59 -13.09
CA ASN A 6 -12.27 -3.37 -13.92
C ASN A 6 -10.84 -3.22 -14.47
N ASN A 7 -10.26 -4.29 -15.03
CA ASN A 7 -8.88 -4.35 -15.54
C ASN A 7 -7.79 -4.19 -14.46
N LEU A 8 -8.13 -4.32 -13.20
CA LEU A 8 -7.19 -4.44 -12.10
C LEU A 8 -7.13 -5.90 -11.66
N ASP A 9 -5.97 -6.51 -11.77
CA ASP A 9 -5.72 -7.82 -11.20
C ASP A 9 -5.24 -7.67 -9.76
N PHE A 10 -5.77 -8.50 -8.86
CA PHE A 10 -5.38 -8.46 -7.47
C PHE A 10 -5.34 -9.83 -6.83
N ILE A 11 -4.50 -9.97 -5.84
CA ILE A 11 -4.45 -11.13 -4.93
C ILE A 11 -5.27 -10.74 -3.70
N PRO A 12 -6.38 -11.42 -3.42
CA PRO A 12 -7.21 -11.11 -2.26
C PRO A 12 -6.45 -11.42 -0.96
N PRO A 13 -6.85 -10.80 0.17
CA PRO A 13 -6.26 -11.10 1.46
C PRO A 13 -6.44 -12.56 1.84
N VAL A 14 -5.54 -13.08 2.66
CA VAL A 14 -5.67 -14.42 3.25
C VAL A 14 -6.91 -14.49 4.14
N ARG A 15 -7.52 -15.68 4.21
CA ARG A 15 -8.72 -15.88 5.01
C ARG A 15 -8.47 -15.77 6.51
N MET A 16 -7.33 -16.25 6.96
CA MET A 16 -6.92 -16.20 8.37
C MET A 16 -5.68 -15.33 8.52
N PRO A 17 -5.69 -14.37 9.44
CA PRO A 17 -4.51 -13.50 9.68
C PRO A 17 -3.24 -14.27 10.07
N SER A 18 -3.39 -15.48 10.64
CA SER A 18 -2.28 -16.37 10.95
C SER A 18 -1.53 -16.86 9.71
N ASP A 19 -2.23 -17.00 8.58
CA ASP A 19 -1.65 -17.60 7.37
C ASP A 19 -0.58 -16.69 6.76
N ILE A 20 -0.77 -15.38 6.84
CA ILE A 20 0.22 -14.41 6.33
C ILE A 20 1.52 -14.45 7.13
N ARG A 21 1.46 -14.79 8.43
CA ARG A 21 2.64 -14.88 9.30
C ARG A 21 3.49 -16.13 9.04
N THR A 22 2.96 -17.10 8.32
CA THR A 22 3.70 -18.31 7.94
C THR A 22 4.49 -18.14 6.65
N VAL A 23 4.25 -17.05 5.91
CA VAL A 23 4.96 -16.74 4.68
C VAL A 23 6.33 -16.18 5.04
N CYS A 24 7.39 -16.88 4.65
CA CYS A 24 8.76 -16.43 4.90
C CYS A 24 9.24 -15.44 3.82
N TRP A 25 10.40 -14.84 4.05
CA TRP A 25 10.98 -13.87 3.12
C TRP A 25 11.19 -14.46 1.71
N GLU A 26 11.67 -15.68 1.63
CA GLU A 26 11.94 -16.38 0.38
C GLU A 26 10.67 -16.58 -0.47
N ASP A 27 9.53 -16.76 0.17
CA ASP A 27 8.23 -16.86 -0.52
C ASP A 27 7.80 -15.50 -1.10
N TRP A 28 7.99 -14.42 -0.33
CA TRP A 28 7.73 -13.05 -0.81
C TRP A 28 8.65 -12.68 -1.97
N GLU A 29 9.93 -12.93 -1.82
CA GLU A 29 10.93 -12.64 -2.86
C GLU A 29 10.60 -13.39 -4.15
N ARG A 30 10.31 -14.68 -4.06
CA ARG A 30 9.93 -15.49 -5.22
C ARG A 30 8.65 -14.99 -5.89
N LEU A 31 7.60 -14.66 -5.11
CA LEU A 31 6.35 -14.12 -5.65
C LEU A 31 6.59 -12.81 -6.41
N LEU A 32 7.33 -11.89 -5.83
CA LEU A 32 7.62 -10.59 -6.44
C LEU A 32 8.49 -10.74 -7.70
N GLN A 33 9.47 -11.63 -7.68
CA GLN A 33 10.29 -11.94 -8.85
C GLN A 33 9.45 -12.54 -9.98
N GLU A 34 8.58 -13.51 -9.69
CA GLU A 34 7.70 -14.12 -10.69
C GLU A 34 6.77 -13.07 -11.32
N ILE A 35 6.17 -12.20 -10.53
CA ILE A 35 5.33 -11.12 -11.05
C ILE A 35 6.15 -10.15 -11.91
N THR A 36 7.33 -9.74 -11.46
CA THR A 36 8.15 -8.73 -12.15
C THR A 36 8.75 -9.26 -13.45
N LEU A 37 9.20 -10.51 -13.48
CA LEU A 37 9.90 -11.09 -14.61
C LEU A 37 8.96 -11.74 -15.64
N HIS A 38 7.82 -12.27 -15.20
CA HIS A 38 6.95 -13.10 -16.02
C HIS A 38 5.54 -12.53 -16.24
N SER A 39 5.31 -11.27 -15.86
CA SER A 39 4.05 -10.58 -16.16
C SER A 39 4.27 -9.33 -17.02
N SER A 40 3.18 -8.80 -17.55
CA SER A 40 3.16 -7.54 -18.30
C SER A 40 2.70 -6.33 -17.46
N TYR A 41 2.66 -6.48 -16.14
CA TYR A 41 2.24 -5.40 -15.25
C TYR A 41 3.29 -4.28 -15.21
N GLU A 42 2.85 -3.05 -15.43
CA GLU A 42 3.71 -1.87 -15.33
C GLU A 42 3.87 -1.38 -13.89
N VAL A 43 2.87 -1.65 -13.05
CA VAL A 43 2.81 -1.19 -11.66
C VAL A 43 2.32 -2.33 -10.77
N LEU A 44 3.07 -2.58 -9.70
CA LEU A 44 2.67 -3.48 -8.63
C LEU A 44 2.42 -2.66 -7.37
N ILE A 45 1.23 -2.79 -6.79
CA ILE A 45 0.84 -2.13 -5.56
C ILE A 45 0.80 -3.15 -4.43
N LEU A 46 1.56 -2.90 -3.38
CA LEU A 46 1.53 -3.68 -2.14
C LEU A 46 0.69 -2.92 -1.10
N ASP A 47 -0.45 -3.49 -0.73
CA ASP A 47 -1.26 -2.98 0.38
C ASP A 47 -0.71 -3.56 1.69
N MET A 48 0.04 -2.74 2.41
CA MET A 48 0.82 -3.16 3.58
C MET A 48 0.03 -2.98 4.88
N GLY A 49 -0.38 -4.11 5.47
CA GLY A 49 -0.92 -4.15 6.83
C GLY A 49 0.16 -4.38 7.89
N SER A 50 -0.24 -4.36 9.16
CA SER A 50 0.65 -4.61 10.31
C SER A 50 0.93 -6.10 10.60
N GLY A 51 0.37 -7.00 9.79
CA GLY A 51 0.41 -8.45 10.04
C GLY A 51 1.54 -9.21 9.35
N VAL A 52 2.40 -8.52 8.58
CA VAL A 52 3.53 -9.13 7.87
C VAL A 52 4.81 -8.87 8.64
N ASP A 53 5.52 -9.92 9.01
CA ASP A 53 6.76 -9.82 9.81
C ASP A 53 7.92 -9.23 8.99
N GLU A 54 7.93 -9.43 7.66
CA GLU A 54 8.93 -8.93 6.71
C GLU A 54 8.62 -7.53 6.15
N ASN A 55 7.78 -6.74 6.81
CA ASN A 55 7.34 -5.43 6.34
C ASN A 55 8.49 -4.52 5.88
N PHE A 56 9.59 -4.47 6.63
CA PHE A 56 10.71 -3.58 6.28
C PHE A 56 11.47 -4.05 5.05
N GLN A 57 11.60 -5.35 4.84
CA GLN A 57 12.22 -5.93 3.65
C GLN A 57 11.35 -5.64 2.41
N LEU A 58 10.02 -5.80 2.52
CA LEU A 58 9.09 -5.43 1.45
C LEU A 58 9.12 -3.94 1.14
N LEU A 59 9.15 -3.08 2.16
CA LEU A 59 9.28 -1.63 1.97
C LEU A 59 10.62 -1.25 1.33
N ASP A 60 11.71 -1.96 1.63
CA ASP A 60 13.01 -1.75 0.98
C ASP A 60 12.95 -2.02 -0.53
N LEU A 61 12.14 -2.98 -0.98
CA LEU A 61 11.96 -3.29 -2.40
C LEU A 61 11.08 -2.28 -3.15
N CYS A 62 10.19 -1.58 -2.45
CA CYS A 62 9.32 -0.59 -3.09
C CYS A 62 10.12 0.57 -3.66
N GLY A 63 9.82 1.00 -4.88
CA GLY A 63 10.39 2.22 -5.47
C GLY A 63 9.80 3.48 -4.84
N LYS A 64 8.54 3.45 -4.47
CA LYS A 64 7.81 4.54 -3.83
C LYS A 64 6.89 3.98 -2.73
N ILE A 65 6.75 4.72 -1.65
CA ILE A 65 5.88 4.37 -0.53
C ILE A 65 4.94 5.52 -0.27
N TYR A 66 3.64 5.24 -0.23
CA TYR A 66 2.61 6.19 0.15
C TYR A 66 2.07 5.86 1.52
N MET A 67 2.14 6.83 2.42
CA MET A 67 1.64 6.72 3.79
C MET A 67 0.39 7.59 3.96
N PRO A 68 -0.82 7.02 3.93
CA PRO A 68 -2.03 7.76 4.26
C PRO A 68 -1.99 8.22 5.72
N VAL A 69 -2.23 9.51 5.93
CA VAL A 69 -2.19 10.14 7.26
C VAL A 69 -3.49 10.90 7.50
N LEU A 70 -4.12 10.64 8.64
CA LEU A 70 -5.23 11.44 9.13
C LEU A 70 -4.70 12.60 9.99
N LYS A 71 -5.50 13.67 10.09
CA LYS A 71 -5.12 14.88 10.85
C LYS A 71 -5.37 14.78 12.36
N ASP A 72 -5.67 13.59 12.87
CA ASP A 72 -5.90 13.38 14.29
C ASP A 72 -4.59 13.09 15.05
N ALA A 73 -4.60 13.33 16.35
CA ALA A 73 -3.42 13.19 17.20
C ALA A 73 -2.87 11.77 17.26
N VAL A 74 -3.75 10.76 17.17
CA VAL A 74 -3.33 9.34 17.22
C VAL A 74 -2.58 8.96 15.95
N SER A 75 -3.09 9.35 14.78
CA SER A 75 -2.45 9.11 13.50
C SER A 75 -1.08 9.79 13.40
N VAL A 76 -0.99 11.05 13.87
CA VAL A 76 0.29 11.78 13.93
C VAL A 76 1.28 11.08 14.86
N CYS A 77 0.83 10.61 16.03
CA CYS A 77 1.68 9.89 16.98
C CYS A 77 2.21 8.57 16.37
N LYS A 78 1.34 7.77 15.76
CA LYS A 78 1.74 6.51 15.11
C LYS A 78 2.74 6.75 13.97
N MET A 79 2.51 7.75 13.15
CA MET A 79 3.43 8.15 12.10
C MET A 79 4.81 8.53 12.65
N THR A 80 4.85 9.35 13.70
CA THR A 80 6.11 9.75 14.34
C THR A 80 6.85 8.56 14.95
N GLN A 81 6.13 7.62 15.58
CA GLN A 81 6.72 6.39 16.09
C GLN A 81 7.33 5.54 14.97
N PHE A 82 6.62 5.37 13.86
CA PHE A 82 7.12 4.62 12.71
C PHE A 82 8.40 5.25 12.14
N GLU A 83 8.43 6.56 11.94
CA GLU A 83 9.63 7.28 11.47
C GLU A 83 10.81 7.11 12.44
N ASN A 84 10.56 7.20 13.74
CA ASN A 84 11.60 7.01 14.74
C ASN A 84 12.15 5.58 14.75
N LEU A 85 11.30 4.56 14.59
CA LEU A 85 11.74 3.17 14.46
C LEU A 85 12.64 2.97 13.23
N LEU A 86 12.27 3.54 12.09
CA LEU A 86 13.09 3.47 10.86
C LEU A 86 14.48 4.08 11.08
N ARG A 87 14.56 5.23 11.77
CA ARG A 87 15.86 5.85 12.11
C ARG A 87 16.68 4.99 13.06
N ILE A 88 16.06 4.45 14.12
CA ILE A 88 16.73 3.56 15.08
C ILE A 88 17.31 2.32 14.38
N TRP A 89 16.62 1.81 13.38
CA TRP A 89 17.04 0.63 12.62
C TRP A 89 17.89 0.94 11.37
N ASN A 90 18.34 2.19 11.23
CA ASN A 90 19.12 2.66 10.07
C ASN A 90 18.43 2.37 8.72
N LYS A 91 17.12 2.57 8.66
CA LYS A 91 16.29 2.38 7.47
C LYS A 91 15.90 3.72 6.81
N ASP A 92 16.81 4.69 6.81
CA ASP A 92 16.56 6.04 6.27
C ASP A 92 16.15 6.03 4.80
N LYS A 93 16.61 5.06 4.02
CA LYS A 93 16.18 4.87 2.62
C LYS A 93 14.67 4.65 2.46
N ILE A 94 14.02 4.02 3.44
CA ILE A 94 12.56 3.88 3.45
C ILE A 94 11.90 5.24 3.65
N LEU A 95 12.43 6.07 4.55
CA LEU A 95 11.93 7.44 4.78
C LEU A 95 12.04 8.31 3.53
N GLU A 96 13.19 8.26 2.84
CA GLU A 96 13.44 9.07 1.64
C GLU A 96 12.44 8.81 0.51
N LYS A 97 11.96 7.58 0.37
CA LYS A 97 10.96 7.20 -0.65
C LYS A 97 9.53 7.18 -0.14
N THR A 98 9.30 7.60 1.12
CA THR A 98 7.96 7.68 1.72
C THR A 98 7.36 9.07 1.53
N GLU A 99 6.19 9.13 0.90
CA GLU A 99 5.39 10.34 0.74
C GLU A 99 4.13 10.25 1.62
N LYS A 100 3.92 11.27 2.47
CA LYS A 100 2.72 11.35 3.31
C LYS A 100 1.54 11.86 2.50
N LEU A 101 0.46 11.10 2.48
CA LEU A 101 -0.77 11.47 1.79
C LEU A 101 -1.83 11.94 2.77
N HIS A 102 -2.22 13.18 2.65
CA HIS A 102 -3.41 13.71 3.30
C HIS A 102 -4.60 13.52 2.37
N LEU A 103 -5.31 12.41 2.53
CA LEU A 103 -6.42 12.07 1.67
C LEU A 103 -7.67 12.88 2.05
N PRO A 104 -8.41 13.41 1.07
CA PRO A 104 -9.74 13.96 1.30
C PRO A 104 -10.69 12.80 1.63
N PHE A 105 -10.98 12.59 2.90
CA PHE A 105 -11.83 11.51 3.36
C PHE A 105 -13.09 12.06 4.03
N HIS A 106 -14.24 11.70 3.48
CA HIS A 106 -15.55 11.94 4.07
C HIS A 106 -16.19 10.60 4.39
N MET A 107 -16.44 10.35 5.68
CA MET A 107 -16.98 9.06 6.16
C MET A 107 -18.43 8.78 5.75
N ASP A 108 -19.16 9.76 5.23
CA ASP A 108 -20.62 9.69 5.06
C ASP A 108 -21.10 8.83 3.88
N SER A 109 -20.20 8.25 3.09
CA SER A 109 -20.53 7.57 1.83
C SER A 109 -20.24 6.05 1.79
N ILE A 110 -19.95 5.40 2.90
CA ILE A 110 -19.42 4.01 2.90
C ILE A 110 -20.51 2.92 2.85
N SER A 111 -21.76 3.23 2.59
CA SER A 111 -22.85 2.26 2.84
C SER A 111 -23.51 1.62 1.61
N SER A 112 -22.89 1.65 0.40
CA SER A 112 -23.55 1.08 -0.79
C SER A 112 -22.68 0.07 -1.56
N GLU A 113 -23.34 -0.89 -2.23
CA GLU A 113 -22.70 -1.86 -3.13
C GLU A 113 -21.91 -1.22 -4.27
N SER A 114 -22.20 0.04 -4.61
CA SER A 114 -21.50 0.84 -5.63
C SER A 114 -20.34 1.69 -5.08
N TYR A 115 -19.86 1.41 -3.88
CA TYR A 115 -18.82 2.20 -3.20
C TYR A 115 -17.55 2.42 -4.05
N VAL A 116 -17.05 1.36 -4.68
CA VAL A 116 -15.83 1.44 -5.50
C VAL A 116 -16.03 2.35 -6.71
N GLU A 117 -17.17 2.26 -7.39
CA GLU A 117 -17.50 3.13 -8.53
C GLU A 117 -17.64 4.59 -8.10
N GLN A 118 -18.28 4.83 -6.96
CA GLN A 118 -18.40 6.18 -6.40
C GLN A 118 -17.03 6.77 -6.02
N LEU A 119 -16.11 5.97 -5.48
CA LEU A 119 -14.74 6.39 -5.18
C LEU A 119 -14.00 6.87 -6.43
N VAL A 120 -14.14 6.18 -7.55
CA VAL A 120 -13.47 6.55 -8.82
C VAL A 120 -13.85 7.97 -9.26
N TRP A 121 -15.10 8.37 -9.06
CA TRP A 121 -15.62 9.70 -9.45
C TRP A 121 -15.62 10.73 -8.31
N SER A 122 -15.06 10.39 -7.16
CA SER A 122 -14.97 11.26 -6.00
C SER A 122 -13.72 12.17 -6.05
N GLU A 123 -13.66 13.12 -5.14
CA GLU A 123 -12.48 13.96 -4.88
C GLU A 123 -11.23 13.10 -4.58
N LEU A 124 -11.40 11.97 -3.88
CA LEU A 124 -10.34 11.00 -3.62
C LEU A 124 -9.85 10.38 -4.93
N GLY A 125 -10.75 9.97 -5.82
CA GLY A 125 -10.40 9.43 -7.14
C GLY A 125 -9.61 10.43 -7.98
N ASP A 126 -10.00 11.71 -7.97
CA ASP A 126 -9.26 12.79 -8.64
C ASP A 126 -7.86 12.99 -8.06
N HIS A 127 -7.74 12.94 -6.74
CA HIS A 127 -6.46 13.04 -6.04
C HIS A 127 -5.52 11.90 -6.44
N ILE A 128 -6.00 10.67 -6.42
CA ILE A 128 -5.21 9.48 -6.81
C ILE A 128 -4.82 9.53 -8.28
N ARG A 129 -5.71 9.95 -9.19
CA ARG A 129 -5.35 10.11 -10.61
C ARG A 129 -4.23 11.12 -10.83
N LYS A 130 -4.22 12.24 -10.12
CA LYS A 130 -3.13 13.22 -10.17
C LYS A 130 -1.80 12.62 -9.69
N LEU A 131 -1.85 11.86 -8.61
CA LEU A 131 -0.71 11.14 -8.05
C LEU A 131 -0.10 10.17 -9.05
N LEU A 132 -0.91 9.29 -9.64
CA LEU A 132 -0.46 8.30 -10.62
C LEU A 132 0.12 8.95 -11.89
N ARG A 133 -0.41 10.09 -12.33
CA ARG A 133 0.16 10.84 -13.46
C ARG A 133 1.54 11.40 -13.15
N LYS A 134 1.77 11.87 -11.92
CA LYS A 134 3.07 12.38 -11.47
C LYS A 134 4.14 11.29 -11.48
N GLU A 135 3.79 10.06 -11.11
CA GLU A 135 4.73 8.93 -11.09
C GLU A 135 5.07 8.38 -12.49
N ARG A 136 4.24 8.68 -13.50
CA ARG A 136 4.48 8.27 -14.90
C ARG A 136 5.32 9.28 -15.70
N SER A 137 5.59 10.44 -15.14
CA SER A 137 6.36 11.53 -15.77
C SER A 137 7.82 11.47 -15.37
#